data_1ffcb646ae551447ac833ca56f7c2ce6
#
_entry.id   1ffcb646ae551447ac833ca56f7c2ce6
#
_cell.length_a   1.000
_cell.length_b   1.000
_cell.length_c   1.000
_cell.angle_alpha   90.00
_cell.angle_beta   90.00
_cell.angle_gamma   90.00
#
_symmetry.space_group_name_H-M   'P 1'
#
loop_
_entity.id
_entity.type
_entity.pdbx_description
1 polymer ?
#
loop_
_entity_poly.entity_id
_entity_poly.type
_entity_poly.pdbx_seq_one_letter_code
_entity_poly.pdbx_strand_id
1 'polypeptide(L)'
;MSQVDVIAIDGPVASGKGSVSSGVAKALDFHVLDSGALYRLTALACMNQCVDLGDAAAAEKVAQSLNPLFKDGKIYLEGKEVTDAIRTEEVGLNASKIAAYPGVRKALFELQRRSAVAPGLVADGRDMGSVVFPEARLKIFLTASAESRAKRRYNQLKEKGISSNIDDLVSDLKDRDRRDMERSVAPLKPAEGARILDSSDLTLQETIDQVLAWYRESKA
;
A
#
# COMPACT_ATOMS: atom_id res chain seq x y z
N MET A 1 10.73 -20.94 17.16
CA MET A 1 9.46 -20.25 16.89
C MET A 1 9.19 -20.39 15.42
N SER A 2 8.03 -20.89 14.98
CA SER A 2 7.66 -20.95 13.56
C SER A 2 7.62 -19.52 13.00
N GLN A 3 8.25 -19.31 11.88
CA GLN A 3 8.21 -18.03 11.16
C GLN A 3 6.75 -17.74 10.78
N VAL A 4 6.27 -16.52 11.06
CA VAL A 4 4.93 -16.08 10.68
C VAL A 4 4.84 -16.04 9.15
N ASP A 5 3.81 -16.66 8.57
CA ASP A 5 3.59 -16.63 7.13
C ASP A 5 3.25 -15.21 6.66
N VAL A 6 3.98 -14.73 5.65
CA VAL A 6 3.75 -13.43 5.03
C VAL A 6 3.48 -13.60 3.54
N ILE A 7 2.41 -12.96 3.07
CA ILE A 7 2.12 -12.76 1.64
C ILE A 7 2.37 -11.28 1.33
N ALA A 8 3.37 -11.00 0.50
CA ALA A 8 3.69 -9.63 0.05
C ALA A 8 3.01 -9.35 -1.29
N ILE A 9 2.20 -8.30 -1.36
CA ILE A 9 1.50 -7.86 -2.58
C ILE A 9 1.96 -6.44 -2.91
N ASP A 10 2.87 -6.34 -3.87
CA ASP A 10 3.37 -5.07 -4.40
C ASP A 10 2.73 -4.74 -5.74
N GLY A 11 2.78 -3.48 -6.15
CA GLY A 11 2.29 -3.06 -7.45
C GLY A 11 1.89 -1.59 -7.51
N PRO A 12 1.54 -1.07 -8.70
CA PRO A 12 1.24 0.35 -8.91
C PRO A 12 -0.04 0.81 -8.20
N VAL A 13 -0.23 2.11 -8.14
CA VAL A 13 -1.44 2.70 -7.55
C VAL A 13 -2.70 2.27 -8.28
N ALA A 14 -3.82 2.14 -7.57
CA ALA A 14 -5.13 1.73 -8.10
C ALA A 14 -5.17 0.36 -8.80
N SER A 15 -4.17 -0.52 -8.63
CA SER A 15 -4.20 -1.90 -9.16
C SER A 15 -5.17 -2.83 -8.42
N GLY A 16 -5.79 -2.37 -7.32
CA GLY A 16 -6.74 -3.16 -6.53
C GLY A 16 -6.11 -3.93 -5.37
N LYS A 17 -4.82 -3.70 -5.08
CA LYS A 17 -4.09 -4.41 -4.01
C LYS A 17 -4.84 -4.44 -2.69
N GLY A 18 -5.31 -3.30 -2.19
CA GLY A 18 -5.99 -3.23 -0.90
C GLY A 18 -7.21 -4.15 -0.80
N SER A 19 -8.05 -4.20 -1.87
CA SER A 19 -9.21 -5.09 -1.92
C SER A 19 -8.79 -6.56 -2.00
N VAL A 20 -7.76 -6.86 -2.81
CA VAL A 20 -7.20 -8.21 -2.93
C VAL A 20 -6.59 -8.66 -1.62
N SER A 21 -5.75 -7.82 -0.99
CA SER A 21 -5.11 -8.11 0.30
C SER A 21 -6.14 -8.37 1.40
N SER A 22 -7.20 -7.55 1.47
CA SER A 22 -8.28 -7.75 2.43
C SER A 22 -9.05 -9.05 2.19
N GLY A 23 -9.34 -9.39 0.92
CA GLY A 23 -10.03 -10.64 0.56
C GLY A 23 -9.20 -11.88 0.87
N VAL A 24 -7.90 -11.85 0.53
CA VAL A 24 -6.95 -12.94 0.82
C VAL A 24 -6.79 -13.12 2.33
N ALA A 25 -6.59 -12.03 3.06
CA ALA A 25 -6.44 -12.06 4.51
C ALA A 25 -7.68 -12.63 5.21
N LYS A 26 -8.87 -12.21 4.77
CA LYS A 26 -10.14 -12.76 5.27
C LYS A 26 -10.26 -14.25 5.02
N ALA A 27 -9.85 -14.73 3.84
CA ALA A 27 -9.93 -16.16 3.49
C ALA A 27 -8.95 -17.04 4.29
N LEU A 28 -7.84 -16.46 4.75
CA LEU A 28 -6.77 -17.16 5.49
C LEU A 28 -6.79 -16.87 7.01
N ASP A 29 -7.69 -16.01 7.47
CA ASP A 29 -7.70 -15.47 8.84
C ASP A 29 -6.39 -14.77 9.20
N PHE A 30 -5.80 -14.05 8.23
CA PHE A 30 -4.56 -13.30 8.37
C PHE A 30 -4.84 -11.84 8.69
N HIS A 31 -3.83 -11.16 9.26
CA HIS A 31 -3.82 -9.71 9.41
C HIS A 31 -3.52 -9.02 8.08
N VAL A 32 -3.85 -7.73 7.98
CA VAL A 32 -3.53 -6.89 6.81
C VAL A 32 -2.62 -5.75 7.24
N LEU A 33 -1.55 -5.53 6.49
CA LEU A 33 -0.76 -4.30 6.55
C LEU A 33 -1.00 -3.50 5.26
N ASP A 34 -1.68 -2.36 5.36
CA ASP A 34 -1.68 -1.32 4.33
C ASP A 34 -0.47 -0.39 4.59
N SER A 35 0.68 -0.69 3.99
CA SER A 35 1.87 0.14 4.18
C SER A 35 1.68 1.55 3.65
N GLY A 36 0.89 1.70 2.61
CA GLY A 36 0.53 3.01 2.06
C GLY A 36 -0.21 3.89 3.05
N ALA A 37 -1.03 3.30 3.94
CA ALA A 37 -1.69 4.04 5.00
C ALA A 37 -0.70 4.66 6.00
N LEU A 38 0.43 4.01 6.30
CA LEU A 38 1.46 4.56 7.19
C LEU A 38 2.10 5.83 6.60
N TYR A 39 2.43 5.82 5.31
CA TYR A 39 2.94 7.01 4.63
C TYR A 39 1.90 8.12 4.55
N ARG A 40 0.62 7.77 4.34
CA ARG A 40 -0.48 8.74 4.35
C ARG A 40 -0.72 9.33 5.74
N LEU A 41 -0.62 8.54 6.79
CA LEU A 41 -0.68 9.00 8.18
C LEU A 41 0.47 9.95 8.51
N THR A 42 1.69 9.63 8.06
CA THR A 42 2.84 10.52 8.21
C THR A 42 2.61 11.84 7.48
N ALA A 43 2.13 11.80 6.24
CA ALA A 43 1.83 13.01 5.46
C ALA A 43 0.75 13.86 6.14
N LEU A 44 -0.33 13.24 6.60
CA LEU A 44 -1.39 13.94 7.33
C LEU A 44 -0.88 14.56 8.65
N ALA A 45 -0.03 13.84 9.39
CA ALA A 45 0.60 14.36 10.60
C ALA A 45 1.50 15.57 10.30
N CYS A 46 2.30 15.52 9.23
CA CYS A 46 3.08 16.67 8.77
C CYS A 46 2.19 17.87 8.44
N MET A 47 1.10 17.65 7.69
CA MET A 47 0.15 18.71 7.33
C MET A 47 -0.51 19.32 8.58
N ASN A 48 -0.97 18.49 9.52
CA ASN A 48 -1.60 18.96 10.76
C ASN A 48 -0.63 19.78 11.64
N GLN A 49 0.66 19.46 11.61
CA GLN A 49 1.72 20.14 12.35
C GLN A 49 2.36 21.29 11.54
N CYS A 50 1.83 21.62 10.35
CA CYS A 50 2.38 22.65 9.45
C CYS A 50 3.87 22.41 9.12
N VAL A 51 4.30 21.15 9.05
CA VAL A 51 5.67 20.77 8.66
C VAL A 51 5.81 20.88 7.13
N ASP A 52 6.88 21.54 6.67
CA ASP A 52 7.19 21.58 5.25
C ASP A 52 7.52 20.18 4.74
N LEU A 53 6.71 19.69 3.80
CA LEU A 53 6.91 18.39 3.17
C LEU A 53 8.14 18.36 2.22
N GLY A 54 8.79 19.48 1.98
CA GLY A 54 10.09 19.57 1.33
C GLY A 54 11.27 19.32 2.28
N ASP A 55 11.05 19.45 3.60
CA ASP A 55 12.07 19.17 4.62
C ASP A 55 12.04 17.68 5.01
N ALA A 56 12.96 16.91 4.43
CA ALA A 56 13.09 15.48 4.68
C ALA A 56 13.39 15.15 6.15
N ALA A 57 14.18 15.99 6.85
CA ALA A 57 14.54 15.74 8.24
C ALA A 57 13.36 16.02 9.19
N ALA A 58 12.57 17.04 8.90
CA ALA A 58 11.35 17.31 9.65
C ALA A 58 10.30 16.20 9.44
N ALA A 59 10.09 15.75 8.20
CA ALA A 59 9.20 14.64 7.89
C ALA A 59 9.64 13.32 8.55
N GLU A 60 10.96 13.05 8.63
CA GLU A 60 11.51 11.89 9.34
C GLU A 60 11.16 11.94 10.83
N LYS A 61 11.31 13.09 11.50
CA LYS A 61 10.96 13.23 12.93
C LYS A 61 9.47 12.93 13.18
N VAL A 62 8.59 13.40 12.30
CA VAL A 62 7.15 13.09 12.39
C VAL A 62 6.93 11.59 12.20
N ALA A 63 7.60 10.95 11.23
CA ALA A 63 7.49 9.50 11.03
C ALA A 63 7.98 8.69 12.24
N GLN A 64 9.04 9.13 12.92
CA GLN A 64 9.59 8.47 14.12
C GLN A 64 8.63 8.52 15.31
N SER A 65 7.84 9.59 15.42
CA SER A 65 6.83 9.76 16.48
C SER A 65 5.46 9.21 16.14
N LEU A 66 5.29 8.63 14.92
CA LEU A 66 4.00 8.15 14.44
C LEU A 66 3.51 6.98 15.29
N ASN A 67 2.34 7.15 15.90
CA ASN A 67 1.69 6.12 16.73
C ASN A 67 0.21 5.97 16.33
N PRO A 68 -0.10 5.34 15.20
CA PRO A 68 -1.46 5.13 14.76
C PRO A 68 -2.11 3.95 15.50
N LEU A 69 -3.43 4.06 15.73
CA LEU A 69 -4.24 2.95 16.20
C LEU A 69 -5.16 2.47 15.07
N PHE A 70 -5.07 1.18 14.74
CA PHE A 70 -5.99 0.50 13.83
C PHE A 70 -6.96 -0.33 14.67
N LYS A 71 -8.25 0.01 14.65
CA LYS A 71 -9.26 -0.65 15.45
C LYS A 71 -10.60 -0.67 14.72
N ASP A 72 -11.26 -1.82 14.68
CA ASP A 72 -12.60 -2.02 14.12
C ASP A 72 -12.77 -1.46 12.69
N GLY A 73 -11.73 -1.63 11.84
CA GLY A 73 -11.70 -1.12 10.47
C GLY A 73 -11.47 0.40 10.36
N LYS A 74 -11.26 1.08 11.48
CA LYS A 74 -11.00 2.51 11.58
C LYS A 74 -9.54 2.80 11.90
N ILE A 75 -9.10 3.98 11.50
CA ILE A 75 -7.73 4.45 11.70
C ILE A 75 -7.77 5.72 12.55
N TYR A 76 -6.97 5.72 13.61
CA TYR A 76 -6.88 6.84 14.53
C TYR A 76 -5.45 7.37 14.57
N LEU A 77 -5.34 8.69 14.60
CA LEU A 77 -4.09 9.42 14.80
C LEU A 77 -4.30 10.43 15.93
N GLU A 78 -3.45 10.35 16.97
CA GLU A 78 -3.57 11.25 18.15
C GLU A 78 -5.00 11.27 18.75
N GLY A 79 -5.65 10.11 18.77
CA GLY A 79 -7.01 9.94 19.31
C GLY A 79 -8.14 10.39 18.39
N LYS A 80 -7.85 10.97 17.22
CA LYS A 80 -8.86 11.38 16.22
C LYS A 80 -9.01 10.30 15.15
N GLU A 81 -10.24 10.00 14.75
CA GLU A 81 -10.49 9.15 13.59
C GLU A 81 -10.10 9.88 12.30
N VAL A 82 -9.24 9.25 11.50
CA VAL A 82 -8.68 9.82 10.26
C VAL A 82 -8.86 8.91 9.05
N THR A 83 -9.74 7.92 9.13
CA THR A 83 -9.94 6.88 8.11
C THR A 83 -10.17 7.46 6.71
N ASP A 84 -11.05 8.47 6.61
CA ASP A 84 -11.34 9.14 5.33
C ASP A 84 -10.32 10.23 5.01
N ALA A 85 -9.82 10.94 6.02
CA ALA A 85 -8.86 12.01 5.83
C ALA A 85 -7.58 11.54 5.14
N ILE A 86 -7.05 10.36 5.51
CA ILE A 86 -5.85 9.80 4.85
C ILE A 86 -6.11 9.34 3.42
N ARG A 87 -7.36 9.23 2.97
CA ARG A 87 -7.71 8.72 1.64
C ARG A 87 -7.93 9.82 0.60
N THR A 88 -7.79 11.09 0.97
CA THR A 88 -7.85 12.22 0.03
C THR A 88 -6.72 12.17 -0.98
N GLU A 89 -6.91 12.80 -2.15
CA GLU A 89 -5.87 12.87 -3.18
C GLU A 89 -4.67 13.70 -2.68
N GLU A 90 -4.91 14.80 -2.00
CA GLU A 90 -3.87 15.65 -1.44
C GLU A 90 -2.93 14.88 -0.50
N VAL A 91 -3.50 14.15 0.48
CA VAL A 91 -2.71 13.30 1.39
C VAL A 91 -1.99 12.21 0.61
N GLY A 92 -2.62 11.66 -0.44
CA GLY A 92 -2.01 10.65 -1.31
C GLY A 92 -0.80 11.16 -2.08
N LEU A 93 -0.86 12.38 -2.62
CA LEU A 93 0.25 13.04 -3.30
C LEU A 93 1.39 13.34 -2.34
N ASN A 94 1.07 13.88 -1.17
CA ASN A 94 2.05 14.20 -0.13
C ASN A 94 2.72 12.94 0.42
N ALA A 95 1.98 11.86 0.63
CA ALA A 95 2.53 10.56 0.99
C ALA A 95 3.53 10.02 -0.06
N SER A 96 3.23 10.19 -1.34
CA SER A 96 4.14 9.78 -2.42
C SER A 96 5.45 10.60 -2.43
N LYS A 97 5.39 11.90 -2.08
CA LYS A 97 6.58 12.75 -1.94
C LYS A 97 7.49 12.26 -0.80
N ILE A 98 6.94 12.13 0.40
CA ILE A 98 7.73 11.74 1.58
C ILE A 98 8.20 10.29 1.55
N ALA A 99 7.54 9.41 0.79
CA ALA A 99 7.97 8.03 0.58
C ALA A 99 9.31 7.90 -0.16
N ALA A 100 9.79 8.97 -0.81
CA ALA A 100 11.11 9.05 -1.40
C ALA A 100 12.22 9.32 -0.36
N TYR A 101 11.89 9.77 0.84
CA TYR A 101 12.87 10.12 1.87
C TYR A 101 13.37 8.89 2.62
N PRO A 102 14.69 8.59 2.58
CA PRO A 102 15.25 7.41 3.26
C PRO A 102 14.97 7.39 4.77
N GLY A 103 15.01 8.56 5.43
CA GLY A 103 14.73 8.69 6.86
C GLY A 103 13.30 8.32 7.24
N VAL A 104 12.31 8.79 6.48
CA VAL A 104 10.89 8.42 6.66
C VAL A 104 10.71 6.90 6.48
N ARG A 105 11.31 6.32 5.44
CA ARG A 105 11.26 4.87 5.19
C ARG A 105 11.87 4.07 6.35
N LYS A 106 13.03 4.50 6.84
CA LYS A 106 13.70 3.88 7.97
C LYS A 106 12.85 3.95 9.24
N ALA A 107 12.22 5.09 9.51
CA ALA A 107 11.34 5.27 10.67
C ALA A 107 10.11 4.34 10.63
N LEU A 108 9.52 4.14 9.45
CA LEU A 108 8.35 3.29 9.28
C LEU A 108 8.68 1.79 9.14
N PHE A 109 9.93 1.42 8.89
CA PHE A 109 10.34 0.04 8.63
C PHE A 109 9.98 -0.91 9.79
N GLU A 110 10.39 -0.55 11.01
CA GLU A 110 10.12 -1.37 12.19
C GLU A 110 8.62 -1.49 12.50
N LEU A 111 7.85 -0.43 12.25
CA LEU A 111 6.40 -0.44 12.43
C LEU A 111 5.74 -1.43 11.46
N GLN A 112 6.23 -1.48 10.21
CA GLN A 112 5.76 -2.45 9.21
C GLN A 112 6.15 -3.88 9.61
N ARG A 113 7.39 -4.11 10.02
CA ARG A 113 7.89 -5.44 10.42
C ARG A 113 7.12 -6.02 11.59
N ARG A 114 6.78 -5.20 12.59
CA ARG A 114 6.00 -5.62 13.78
C ARG A 114 4.57 -6.06 13.46
N SER A 115 4.04 -5.74 12.27
CA SER A 115 2.72 -6.19 11.84
C SER A 115 2.68 -7.69 11.49
N ALA A 116 3.84 -8.33 11.32
CA ALA A 116 3.92 -9.76 11.06
C ALA A 116 3.72 -10.56 12.36
N VAL A 117 2.47 -10.81 12.70
CA VAL A 117 2.04 -11.58 13.87
C VAL A 117 1.17 -12.76 13.45
N ALA A 118 1.13 -13.81 14.30
CA ALA A 118 0.27 -14.96 14.05
C ALA A 118 -1.20 -14.55 13.93
N PRO A 119 -2.00 -15.23 13.10
CA PRO A 119 -1.69 -16.45 12.35
C PRO A 119 -0.92 -16.20 11.03
N GLY A 120 -0.82 -14.96 10.55
CA GLY A 120 -0.13 -14.58 9.33
C GLY A 120 -0.42 -13.15 8.90
N LEU A 121 0.25 -12.67 7.85
CA LEU A 121 0.15 -11.31 7.35
C LEU A 121 0.00 -11.27 5.84
N VAL A 122 -0.92 -10.43 5.34
CA VAL A 122 -0.94 -9.96 3.95
C VAL A 122 -0.46 -8.51 3.96
N ALA A 123 0.70 -8.25 3.37
CA ALA A 123 1.32 -6.92 3.32
C ALA A 123 1.13 -6.29 1.93
N ASP A 124 0.40 -5.17 1.88
CA ASP A 124 0.14 -4.37 0.68
C ASP A 124 1.11 -3.18 0.62
N GLY A 125 1.83 -3.05 -0.50
CA GLY A 125 2.76 -1.93 -0.65
C GLY A 125 3.33 -1.71 -2.04
N ARG A 126 4.62 -1.33 -2.05
CA ARG A 126 5.43 -1.10 -3.26
C ARG A 126 6.75 -1.87 -3.23
N ASP A 127 7.15 -2.28 -2.05
CA ASP A 127 8.45 -2.87 -1.75
C ASP A 127 8.36 -3.87 -0.58
N MET A 128 7.18 -4.42 -0.37
CA MET A 128 6.94 -5.41 0.69
C MET A 128 7.80 -6.65 0.47
N GLY A 129 7.78 -7.19 -0.74
CA GLY A 129 8.52 -8.41 -1.09
C GLY A 129 10.00 -8.20 -1.39
N SER A 130 10.44 -6.95 -1.64
CA SER A 130 11.84 -6.65 -1.97
C SER A 130 12.64 -6.08 -0.80
N VAL A 131 11.99 -5.37 0.13
CA VAL A 131 12.65 -4.63 1.23
C VAL A 131 12.11 -4.99 2.59
N VAL A 132 10.78 -4.92 2.80
CA VAL A 132 10.22 -5.06 4.15
C VAL A 132 10.14 -6.52 4.58
N PHE A 133 9.69 -7.42 3.70
CA PHE A 133 9.56 -8.85 3.92
C PHE A 133 10.21 -9.66 2.79
N PRO A 134 11.54 -9.53 2.59
CA PRO A 134 12.24 -10.27 1.53
C PRO A 134 12.14 -11.79 1.70
N GLU A 135 11.83 -12.26 2.91
CA GLU A 135 11.60 -13.65 3.26
C GLU A 135 10.13 -14.09 3.12
N ALA A 136 9.23 -13.22 2.61
CA ALA A 136 7.83 -13.54 2.44
C ALA A 136 7.63 -14.85 1.67
N ARG A 137 6.77 -15.73 2.20
CA ARG A 137 6.47 -17.04 1.61
C ARG A 137 5.95 -16.93 0.18
N LEU A 138 5.11 -15.94 -0.06
CA LEU A 138 4.59 -15.62 -1.39
C LEU A 138 4.78 -14.13 -1.66
N LYS A 139 5.38 -13.84 -2.81
CA LYS A 139 5.55 -12.48 -3.30
C LYS A 139 4.76 -12.34 -4.59
N ILE A 140 3.97 -11.29 -4.69
CA ILE A 140 3.12 -11.00 -5.83
C ILE A 140 3.37 -9.57 -6.28
N PHE A 141 3.52 -9.39 -7.58
CA PHE A 141 3.46 -8.08 -8.20
C PHE A 141 2.12 -7.97 -8.94
N LEU A 142 1.15 -7.30 -8.30
CA LEU A 142 -0.19 -7.11 -8.84
C LEU A 142 -0.21 -5.87 -9.73
N THR A 143 -0.46 -6.06 -11.02
CA THR A 143 -0.55 -4.99 -12.01
C THR A 143 -1.90 -4.95 -12.70
N ALA A 144 -2.17 -3.88 -13.41
CA ALA A 144 -3.24 -3.72 -14.40
C ALA A 144 -2.89 -2.55 -15.31
N SER A 145 -3.48 -2.50 -16.52
CA SER A 145 -3.28 -1.38 -17.44
C SER A 145 -3.69 -0.05 -16.79
N ALA A 146 -3.08 1.06 -17.22
CA ALA A 146 -3.41 2.39 -16.68
C ALA A 146 -4.89 2.72 -16.89
N GLU A 147 -5.45 2.30 -18.02
CA GLU A 147 -6.84 2.48 -18.41
C GLU A 147 -7.79 1.71 -17.47
N SER A 148 -7.50 0.42 -17.21
CA SER A 148 -8.27 -0.39 -16.26
C SER A 148 -8.23 0.19 -14.85
N ARG A 149 -7.08 0.68 -14.41
CA ARG A 149 -6.91 1.31 -13.10
C ARG A 149 -7.65 2.65 -13.00
N ALA A 150 -7.59 3.47 -14.03
CA ALA A 150 -8.33 4.73 -14.12
C ALA A 150 -9.85 4.49 -14.09
N LYS A 151 -10.35 3.49 -14.81
CA LYS A 151 -11.76 3.10 -14.79
C LYS A 151 -12.20 2.66 -13.39
N ARG A 152 -11.39 1.85 -12.68
CA ARG A 152 -11.66 1.46 -11.29
C ARG A 152 -11.72 2.68 -10.38
N ARG A 153 -10.76 3.61 -10.51
CA ARG A 153 -10.72 4.85 -9.73
C ARG A 153 -11.89 5.76 -10.02
N TYR A 154 -12.24 5.92 -11.29
CA TYR A 154 -13.42 6.69 -11.72
C TYR A 154 -14.71 6.18 -11.06
N ASN A 155 -14.93 4.86 -11.06
CA ASN A 155 -16.11 4.25 -10.44
C ASN A 155 -16.13 4.51 -8.93
N GLN A 156 -15.00 4.37 -8.24
CA GLN A 156 -14.88 4.68 -6.80
C GLN A 156 -15.21 6.14 -6.47
N LEU A 157 -14.75 7.09 -7.30
CA LEU A 157 -15.04 8.51 -7.12
C LEU A 157 -16.52 8.81 -7.39
N LYS A 158 -17.07 8.22 -8.44
CA LYS A 158 -18.49 8.34 -8.80
C LYS A 158 -19.40 7.82 -7.68
N GLU A 159 -19.09 6.69 -7.07
CA GLU A 159 -19.83 6.14 -5.92
C GLU A 159 -19.83 7.09 -4.71
N LYS A 160 -18.76 7.87 -4.56
CA LYS A 160 -18.63 8.91 -3.52
C LYS A 160 -19.24 10.26 -3.91
N GLY A 161 -19.87 10.36 -5.09
CA GLY A 161 -20.43 11.61 -5.59
C GLY A 161 -19.39 12.64 -6.06
N ILE A 162 -18.14 12.22 -6.28
CA ILE A 162 -17.04 13.09 -6.71
C ILE A 162 -16.94 13.03 -8.23
N SER A 163 -17.09 14.19 -8.89
CA SER A 163 -16.88 14.30 -10.33
C SER A 163 -15.41 14.17 -10.68
N SER A 164 -15.09 13.42 -11.73
CA SER A 164 -13.72 13.22 -12.21
C SER A 164 -13.72 12.97 -13.72
N ASN A 165 -12.58 13.26 -14.37
CA ASN A 165 -12.34 12.97 -15.79
C ASN A 165 -11.42 11.74 -15.88
N ILE A 166 -11.77 10.80 -16.77
CA ILE A 166 -11.01 9.54 -16.87
C ILE A 166 -9.62 9.76 -17.47
N ASP A 167 -9.47 10.70 -18.43
CA ASP A 167 -8.18 11.00 -19.07
C ASP A 167 -7.22 11.64 -18.09
N ASP A 168 -7.73 12.54 -17.24
CA ASP A 168 -6.94 13.15 -16.15
C ASP A 168 -6.48 12.06 -15.17
N LEU A 169 -7.37 11.13 -14.79
CA LEU A 169 -7.02 10.01 -13.92
C LEU A 169 -5.95 9.10 -14.54
N VAL A 170 -6.00 8.84 -15.86
CA VAL A 170 -4.95 8.06 -16.54
C VAL A 170 -3.61 8.78 -16.47
N SER A 171 -3.59 10.09 -16.73
CA SER A 171 -2.37 10.90 -16.65
C SER A 171 -1.78 10.91 -15.24
N ASP A 172 -2.61 11.17 -14.23
CA ASP A 172 -2.18 11.19 -12.83
C ASP A 172 -1.62 9.84 -12.36
N LEU A 173 -2.24 8.74 -12.78
CA LEU A 173 -1.78 7.39 -12.47
C LEU A 173 -0.43 7.11 -13.12
N LYS A 174 -0.23 7.48 -14.40
CA LYS A 174 1.06 7.32 -15.11
C LYS A 174 2.17 8.13 -14.45
N ASP A 175 1.89 9.37 -14.06
CA ASP A 175 2.87 10.22 -13.38
C ASP A 175 3.25 9.70 -11.99
N ARG A 176 2.29 9.12 -11.29
CA ARG A 176 2.55 8.51 -9.99
C ARG A 176 3.34 7.21 -10.11
N ASP A 177 3.02 6.37 -11.09
CA ASP A 177 3.77 5.15 -11.37
C ASP A 177 5.22 5.49 -11.73
N ARG A 178 5.44 6.50 -12.59
CA ARG A 178 6.79 6.96 -12.93
C ARG A 178 7.57 7.35 -11.68
N ARG A 179 6.98 8.18 -10.78
CA ARG A 179 7.63 8.55 -9.52
C ARG A 179 7.95 7.35 -8.63
N ASP A 180 7.03 6.38 -8.52
CA ASP A 180 7.24 5.17 -7.72
C ASP A 180 8.34 4.27 -8.33
N MET A 181 8.46 4.21 -9.67
CA MET A 181 9.47 3.41 -10.38
C MET A 181 10.85 4.07 -10.41
N GLU A 182 10.92 5.41 -10.53
CA GLU A 182 12.17 6.15 -10.70
C GLU A 182 12.80 6.59 -9.37
N ARG A 183 12.14 6.40 -8.23
CA ARG A 183 12.71 6.79 -6.93
C ARG A 183 14.02 6.02 -6.68
N SER A 184 15.02 6.73 -6.14
CA SER A 184 16.36 6.19 -5.88
C SER A 184 16.38 5.10 -4.79
N VAL A 185 15.40 5.13 -3.87
CA VAL A 185 15.30 4.19 -2.76
C VAL A 185 14.05 3.32 -2.92
N ALA A 186 14.23 2.01 -2.93
CA ALA A 186 13.19 1.00 -3.07
C ALA A 186 12.22 1.29 -4.23
N PRO A 187 12.70 1.37 -5.49
CA PRO A 187 11.86 1.60 -6.65
C PRO A 187 10.78 0.53 -6.77
N LEU A 188 9.62 0.92 -7.28
CA LEU A 188 8.55 -0.02 -7.58
C LEU A 188 8.97 -0.94 -8.72
N LYS A 189 9.26 -2.19 -8.39
CA LYS A 189 9.57 -3.26 -9.34
C LYS A 189 9.21 -4.61 -8.73
N PRO A 190 8.98 -5.64 -9.55
CA PRO A 190 8.81 -6.99 -9.02
C PRO A 190 9.99 -7.40 -8.15
N ALA A 191 9.71 -7.94 -6.97
CA ALA A 191 10.74 -8.52 -6.11
C ALA A 191 11.29 -9.82 -6.72
N GLU A 192 12.49 -10.21 -6.33
CA GLU A 192 13.03 -11.50 -6.73
C GLU A 192 12.09 -12.64 -6.28
N GLY A 193 11.78 -13.54 -7.22
CA GLY A 193 10.84 -14.64 -7.01
C GLY A 193 9.37 -14.23 -6.95
N ALA A 194 9.03 -12.97 -7.24
CA ALA A 194 7.63 -12.54 -7.27
C ALA A 194 6.90 -13.08 -8.50
N ARG A 195 5.68 -13.58 -8.28
CA ARG A 195 4.74 -13.92 -9.35
C ARG A 195 4.04 -12.65 -9.83
N ILE A 196 4.02 -12.42 -11.14
CA ILE A 196 3.34 -11.26 -11.74
C ILE A 196 1.89 -11.66 -12.02
N LEU A 197 0.95 -10.86 -11.50
CA LEU A 197 -0.49 -11.03 -11.73
C LEU A 197 -1.05 -9.78 -12.40
N ASP A 198 -1.37 -9.91 -13.68
CA ASP A 198 -2.11 -8.86 -14.39
C ASP A 198 -3.61 -9.07 -14.16
N SER A 199 -4.22 -8.10 -13.51
CA SER A 199 -5.65 -8.11 -13.18
C SER A 199 -6.48 -7.21 -14.09
N SER A 200 -5.96 -6.81 -15.26
CA SER A 200 -6.66 -5.89 -16.18
C SER A 200 -8.06 -6.39 -16.54
N ASP A 201 -8.18 -7.69 -16.83
CA ASP A 201 -9.39 -8.35 -17.27
C ASP A 201 -10.00 -9.29 -16.21
N LEU A 202 -9.43 -9.31 -14.99
CA LEU A 202 -9.91 -10.16 -13.92
C LEU A 202 -10.88 -9.40 -13.00
N THR A 203 -11.87 -10.11 -12.52
CA THR A 203 -12.68 -9.68 -11.38
C THR A 203 -11.87 -9.70 -10.08
N LEU A 204 -12.36 -9.01 -9.06
CA LEU A 204 -11.75 -9.05 -7.74
C LEU A 204 -11.67 -10.49 -7.20
N GLN A 205 -12.74 -11.27 -7.36
CA GLN A 205 -12.80 -12.64 -6.85
C GLN A 205 -11.79 -13.55 -7.56
N GLU A 206 -11.71 -13.51 -8.89
CA GLU A 206 -10.73 -14.28 -9.67
C GLU A 206 -9.28 -13.92 -9.26
N THR A 207 -9.02 -12.63 -9.02
CA THR A 207 -7.71 -12.18 -8.55
C THR A 207 -7.38 -12.74 -7.16
N ILE A 208 -8.35 -12.74 -6.22
CA ILE A 208 -8.19 -13.33 -4.89
C ILE A 208 -7.95 -14.84 -4.98
N ASP A 209 -8.75 -15.54 -5.78
CA ASP A 209 -8.67 -17.00 -5.95
C ASP A 209 -7.32 -17.41 -6.52
N GLN A 210 -6.78 -16.64 -7.47
CA GLN A 210 -5.44 -16.86 -8.02
C GLN A 210 -4.34 -16.71 -6.95
N VAL A 211 -4.43 -15.69 -6.11
CA VAL A 211 -3.47 -15.49 -5.00
C VAL A 211 -3.56 -16.65 -4.01
N LEU A 212 -4.76 -17.07 -3.64
CA LEU A 212 -4.99 -18.20 -2.73
C LEU A 212 -4.46 -19.51 -3.30
N ALA A 213 -4.64 -19.76 -4.61
CA ALA A 213 -4.10 -20.93 -5.29
C ALA A 213 -2.56 -20.94 -5.19
N TRP A 214 -1.90 -19.83 -5.51
CA TRP A 214 -0.45 -19.71 -5.41
C TRP A 214 0.08 -19.84 -3.99
N TYR A 215 -0.66 -19.36 -3.00
CA TYR A 215 -0.28 -19.54 -1.59
C TYR A 215 -0.36 -21.01 -1.16
N ARG A 216 -1.38 -21.76 -1.60
CA ARG A 216 -1.49 -23.20 -1.33
C ARG A 216 -0.33 -23.98 -1.97
N GLU A 217 0.02 -23.68 -3.21
CA GLU A 217 1.19 -24.24 -3.91
C GLU A 217 2.50 -23.99 -3.15
N SER A 218 2.67 -22.80 -2.56
CA SER A 218 3.88 -22.46 -1.80
C SER A 218 4.02 -23.21 -0.46
N LYS A 219 2.96 -23.91 -0.03
CA LYS A 219 2.96 -24.74 1.18
C LYS A 219 3.27 -26.23 0.89
N ALA A 220 3.11 -26.63 -0.36
CA ALA A 220 3.44 -28.00 -0.81
C ALA A 220 4.94 -28.16 -1.00
#